data_b43f3e03acf9202d94d44dd6673be15e
#
_entry.id   b43f3e03acf9202d94d44dd6673be15e
#
_cell.length_a   1.000
_cell.length_b   1.000
_cell.length_c   1.000
_cell.angle_alpha   90.00
_cell.angle_beta   90.00
_cell.angle_gamma   90.00
#
_symmetry.space_group_name_H-M   'P 1'
#
loop_
_entity.id
_entity.type
_entity.pdbx_description
1 polymer ?
#
loop_
_entity_poly.entity_id
_entity_poly.type
_entity_poly.pdbx_seq_one_letter_code
_entity_poly.pdbx_strand_id
1 'polypeptide(L)'
;MGNKHMKKLLLILSLPRTLIAYILARRTKIDEIFQDLNRFAYGGKKHDKEYLTFSEVIVFDKCFRNVLEFRLKKGHMLSAVILRVLFPVKKDMEIGRCDVGGGFVCFHGHGTVISANRIGENLSVWQGVTIGRNPKSPKAPTIGNNVSIYTNAVVAGD
;
A
#
# COMPACT_ATOMS: atom_id res chain seq x y z
N MET A 1 0.10 -22.14 -19.91
CA MET A 1 -0.52 -22.93 -18.82
C MET A 1 0.33 -22.94 -17.52
N GLY A 2 1.65 -23.00 -17.55
CA GLY A 2 2.52 -23.11 -16.35
C GLY A 2 2.41 -21.97 -15.30
N ASN A 3 2.15 -20.74 -15.72
CA ASN A 3 2.18 -19.59 -14.80
C ASN A 3 0.98 -19.58 -13.80
N LYS A 4 -0.19 -20.07 -14.16
CA LYS A 4 -1.38 -20.07 -13.30
C LYS A 4 -1.27 -21.14 -12.17
N HIS A 5 -0.76 -22.31 -12.49
CA HIS A 5 -0.54 -23.37 -11.49
C HIS A 5 0.54 -22.97 -10.49
N MET A 6 1.64 -22.38 -10.94
CA MET A 6 2.71 -21.91 -10.08
C MET A 6 2.24 -20.78 -9.13
N LYS A 7 1.44 -19.82 -9.60
CA LYS A 7 0.83 -18.80 -8.74
C LYS A 7 -0.06 -19.41 -7.67
N LYS A 8 -0.91 -20.38 -8.03
CA LYS A 8 -1.77 -21.10 -7.07
C LYS A 8 -0.96 -21.83 -6.01
N LEU A 9 0.10 -22.53 -6.40
CA LEU A 9 0.99 -23.23 -5.48
C LEU A 9 1.67 -22.26 -4.51
N LEU A 10 2.24 -21.14 -5.03
CA LEU A 10 2.86 -20.11 -4.21
C LEU A 10 1.87 -19.49 -3.22
N LEU A 11 0.63 -19.25 -3.62
CA LEU A 11 -0.41 -18.75 -2.73
C LEU A 11 -0.68 -19.77 -1.61
N ILE A 12 -0.90 -21.05 -1.92
CA ILE A 12 -1.17 -22.11 -0.94
C ILE A 12 -0.01 -22.20 0.07
N LEU A 13 1.23 -22.27 -0.39
CA LEU A 13 2.41 -22.30 0.47
C LEU A 13 2.57 -21.06 1.34
N SER A 14 1.99 -19.95 0.93
CA SER A 14 2.03 -18.70 1.66
C SER A 14 0.92 -18.53 2.70
N LEU A 15 -0.13 -19.38 2.69
CA LEU A 15 -1.29 -19.22 3.58
C LEU A 15 -0.95 -19.11 5.08
N PRO A 16 -0.01 -19.89 5.66
CA PRO A 16 0.31 -19.73 7.07
C PRO A 16 0.83 -18.35 7.43
N ARG A 17 1.76 -17.80 6.62
CA ARG A 17 2.31 -16.46 6.86
C ARG A 17 1.32 -15.35 6.54
N THR A 18 0.42 -15.53 5.55
CA THR A 18 -0.64 -14.56 5.26
C THR A 18 -1.67 -14.52 6.36
N LEU A 19 -1.95 -15.64 7.04
CA LEU A 19 -2.85 -15.68 8.18
C LEU A 19 -2.33 -14.82 9.34
N ILE A 20 -1.03 -14.92 9.64
CA ILE A 20 -0.39 -14.09 10.67
C ILE A 20 -0.54 -12.60 10.30
N ALA A 21 -0.19 -12.23 9.06
CA ALA A 21 -0.29 -10.85 8.58
C ALA A 21 -1.74 -10.32 8.62
N TYR A 22 -2.71 -11.15 8.24
CA TYR A 22 -4.13 -10.80 8.27
C TYR A 22 -4.64 -10.58 9.70
N ILE A 23 -4.28 -11.48 10.64
CA ILE A 23 -4.66 -11.32 12.05
C ILE A 23 -4.03 -10.04 12.62
N LEU A 24 -2.77 -9.75 12.32
CA LEU A 24 -2.12 -8.51 12.75
C LEU A 24 -2.86 -7.29 12.20
N ALA A 25 -3.17 -7.26 10.91
CA ALA A 25 -3.92 -6.17 10.28
C ALA A 25 -5.29 -5.97 10.93
N ARG A 26 -6.06 -7.06 11.16
CA ARG A 26 -7.38 -6.99 11.79
C ARG A 26 -7.36 -6.51 13.23
N ARG A 27 -6.36 -6.88 14.01
CA ARG A 27 -6.21 -6.47 15.41
C ARG A 27 -5.97 -4.97 15.58
N THR A 28 -5.46 -4.29 14.57
CA THR A 28 -5.20 -2.84 14.64
C THR A 28 -6.46 -2.00 14.64
N LYS A 29 -7.57 -2.52 14.10
CA LYS A 29 -8.83 -1.78 13.86
C LYS A 29 -8.64 -0.54 12.97
N ILE A 30 -7.66 -0.56 12.08
CA ILE A 30 -7.41 0.49 11.09
C ILE A 30 -8.24 0.18 9.85
N ASP A 31 -9.38 0.83 9.68
CA ASP A 31 -10.33 0.56 8.60
C ASP A 31 -9.75 0.87 7.21
N GLU A 32 -8.84 1.85 7.13
CA GLU A 32 -8.17 2.24 5.90
C GLU A 32 -7.37 1.09 5.26
N ILE A 33 -6.87 0.13 6.06
CA ILE A 33 -6.17 -1.05 5.54
C ILE A 33 -7.06 -1.85 4.59
N PHE A 34 -8.33 -2.02 4.94
CA PHE A 34 -9.28 -2.81 4.15
C PHE A 34 -9.90 -2.00 3.02
N GLN A 35 -9.98 -0.69 3.16
CA GLN A 35 -10.31 0.22 2.06
C GLN A 35 -9.18 0.20 0.99
N ASP A 36 -7.93 0.25 1.41
CA ASP A 36 -6.77 0.11 0.51
C ASP A 36 -6.78 -1.27 -0.17
N LEU A 37 -6.98 -2.37 0.60
CA LEU A 37 -7.08 -3.73 0.07
C LEU A 37 -8.11 -3.85 -1.05
N ASN A 38 -9.30 -3.28 -0.86
CA ASN A 38 -10.36 -3.33 -1.85
C ASN A 38 -9.95 -2.68 -3.18
N ARG A 39 -9.14 -1.64 -3.13
CA ARG A 39 -8.61 -0.99 -4.33
C ARG A 39 -7.43 -1.72 -4.95
N PHE A 40 -6.60 -2.40 -4.15
CA PHE A 40 -5.55 -3.28 -4.65
C PHE A 40 -6.08 -4.60 -5.23
N ALA A 41 -7.32 -4.98 -4.91
CA ALA A 41 -7.97 -6.21 -5.38
C ALA A 41 -8.49 -6.11 -6.83
N TYR A 42 -7.70 -5.50 -7.73
CA TYR A 42 -7.99 -5.40 -9.16
C TYR A 42 -7.44 -6.61 -9.95
N GLY A 43 -7.86 -6.75 -11.19
CA GLY A 43 -7.33 -7.79 -12.09
C GLY A 43 -7.64 -9.22 -11.65
N GLY A 44 -8.81 -9.44 -11.03
CA GLY A 44 -9.27 -10.77 -10.62
C GLY A 44 -8.72 -11.26 -9.27
N LYS A 45 -8.09 -10.39 -8.48
CA LYS A 45 -7.60 -10.73 -7.13
C LYS A 45 -8.72 -10.72 -6.06
N LYS A 46 -9.93 -10.28 -6.40
CA LYS A 46 -11.05 -10.22 -5.45
C LYS A 46 -11.68 -11.61 -5.31
N HIS A 47 -11.82 -12.07 -4.09
CA HIS A 47 -12.47 -13.33 -3.70
C HIS A 47 -13.67 -13.05 -2.80
N ASP A 48 -14.60 -14.00 -2.69
CA ASP A 48 -15.76 -13.91 -1.79
C ASP A 48 -15.35 -13.80 -0.31
N LYS A 49 -14.22 -14.44 0.04
CA LYS A 49 -13.65 -14.36 1.39
C LYS A 49 -12.55 -13.31 1.42
N GLU A 50 -12.71 -12.32 2.27
CA GLU A 50 -11.74 -11.22 2.45
C GLU A 50 -10.31 -11.70 2.75
N TYR A 51 -10.15 -12.74 3.58
CA TYR A 51 -8.84 -13.34 3.86
C TYR A 51 -8.15 -13.85 2.59
N LEU A 52 -8.87 -14.44 1.65
CA LEU A 52 -8.28 -14.93 0.39
C LEU A 52 -7.86 -13.74 -0.49
N THR A 53 -8.68 -12.70 -0.55
CA THR A 53 -8.32 -11.44 -1.24
C THR A 53 -7.05 -10.83 -0.63
N PHE A 54 -6.99 -10.72 0.69
CA PHE A 54 -5.82 -10.22 1.39
C PHE A 54 -4.58 -11.07 1.09
N SER A 55 -4.73 -12.40 1.13
CA SER A 55 -3.63 -13.35 0.88
C SER A 55 -3.09 -13.20 -0.54
N GLU A 56 -3.94 -13.10 -1.54
CA GLU A 56 -3.49 -12.94 -2.92
C GLU A 56 -2.81 -11.59 -3.14
N VAL A 57 -3.40 -10.52 -2.62
CA VAL A 57 -2.85 -9.16 -2.77
C VAL A 57 -1.49 -9.05 -2.07
N ILE A 58 -1.36 -9.48 -0.81
CA ILE A 58 -0.09 -9.34 -0.07
C ILE A 58 1.03 -10.22 -0.66
N VAL A 59 0.69 -11.38 -1.25
CA VAL A 59 1.69 -12.27 -1.88
C VAL A 59 2.20 -11.70 -3.20
N PHE A 60 1.33 -11.13 -4.03
CA PHE A 60 1.68 -10.77 -5.40
C PHE A 60 1.86 -9.26 -5.64
N ASP A 61 1.43 -8.41 -4.70
CA ASP A 61 1.54 -6.96 -4.84
C ASP A 61 2.45 -6.36 -3.77
N LYS A 62 3.67 -6.01 -4.19
CA LYS A 62 4.66 -5.42 -3.28
C LYS A 62 4.28 -3.99 -2.86
N CYS A 63 3.53 -3.24 -3.69
CA CYS A 63 3.10 -1.90 -3.33
C CYS A 63 2.10 -1.93 -2.17
N PHE A 64 1.20 -2.93 -2.15
CA PHE A 64 0.31 -3.14 -1.01
C PHE A 64 1.09 -3.38 0.30
N ARG A 65 2.22 -4.10 0.24
CA ARG A 65 3.05 -4.32 1.43
C ARG A 65 3.61 -3.00 1.99
N ASN A 66 4.05 -2.07 1.13
CA ASN A 66 4.52 -0.75 1.55
C ASN A 66 3.38 0.08 2.17
N VAL A 67 2.19 0.06 1.56
CA VAL A 67 1.02 0.76 2.08
C VAL A 67 0.58 0.18 3.42
N LEU A 68 0.51 -1.14 3.54
CA LEU A 68 0.16 -1.82 4.80
C LEU A 68 1.20 -1.53 5.90
N GLU A 69 2.50 -1.59 5.60
CA GLU A 69 3.55 -1.22 6.55
C GLU A 69 3.40 0.24 7.00
N PHE A 70 3.13 1.16 6.07
CA PHE A 70 2.88 2.56 6.36
C PHE A 70 1.70 2.75 7.34
N ARG A 71 0.57 2.05 7.11
CA ARG A 71 -0.59 2.08 8.02
C ARG A 71 -0.23 1.58 9.43
N LEU A 72 0.46 0.46 9.50
CA LEU A 72 0.84 -0.17 10.76
C LEU A 72 1.83 0.69 11.58
N LYS A 73 2.71 1.45 10.93
CA LYS A 73 3.66 2.33 11.64
C LYS A 73 3.00 3.44 12.46
N LYS A 74 1.74 3.79 12.19
CA LYS A 74 1.00 4.84 12.91
C LYS A 74 0.50 4.42 14.33
N GLY A 75 1.00 3.37 14.93
CA GLY A 75 0.62 2.96 16.30
C GLY A 75 0.83 1.48 16.59
N HIS A 76 1.24 0.71 15.57
CA HIS A 76 1.42 -0.73 15.67
C HIS A 76 2.80 -1.16 15.17
N MET A 77 3.86 -0.53 15.69
CA MET A 77 5.23 -0.71 15.21
C MET A 77 5.69 -2.17 15.23
N LEU A 78 5.34 -2.94 16.27
CA LEU A 78 5.68 -4.36 16.35
C LEU A 78 5.03 -5.15 15.20
N SER A 79 3.76 -4.88 14.90
CA SER A 79 3.07 -5.50 13.75
C SER A 79 3.72 -5.12 12.43
N ALA A 80 4.17 -3.87 12.27
CA ALA A 80 4.89 -3.43 11.08
C ALA A 80 6.23 -4.17 10.91
N VAL A 81 6.98 -4.38 11.99
CA VAL A 81 8.25 -5.13 11.97
C VAL A 81 8.01 -6.59 11.58
N ILE A 82 7.03 -7.26 12.22
CA ILE A 82 6.68 -8.65 11.91
C ILE A 82 6.25 -8.77 10.44
N LEU A 83 5.39 -7.86 9.98
CA LEU A 83 4.97 -7.82 8.59
C LEU A 83 6.16 -7.73 7.62
N ARG A 84 7.10 -6.83 7.90
CA ARG A 84 8.28 -6.60 7.05
C ARG A 84 9.19 -7.83 6.95
N VAL A 85 9.28 -8.61 8.02
CA VAL A 85 10.01 -9.90 8.05
C VAL A 85 9.30 -10.94 7.20
N LEU A 86 7.96 -11.07 7.35
CA LEU A 86 7.17 -12.06 6.61
C LEU A 86 7.00 -11.70 5.13
N PHE A 87 6.88 -10.42 4.82
CA PHE A 87 6.60 -9.87 3.49
C PHE A 87 7.48 -8.66 3.21
N PRO A 88 8.70 -8.87 2.67
CA PRO A 88 9.59 -7.76 2.34
C PRO A 88 8.92 -6.74 1.41
N VAL A 89 9.09 -5.46 1.75
CA VAL A 89 8.57 -4.32 1.01
C VAL A 89 9.50 -3.91 -0.14
N LYS A 90 9.01 -3.06 -1.04
CA LYS A 90 9.85 -2.41 -2.05
C LYS A 90 10.74 -1.36 -1.39
N LYS A 91 12.03 -1.38 -1.73
CA LYS A 91 13.02 -0.42 -1.20
C LYS A 91 13.00 0.93 -1.95
N ASP A 92 12.50 0.91 -3.18
CA ASP A 92 12.42 2.03 -4.11
C ASP A 92 11.03 2.72 -4.11
N MET A 93 10.25 2.48 -3.07
CA MET A 93 8.98 3.17 -2.79
C MET A 93 9.00 3.69 -1.36
N GLU A 94 8.88 4.99 -1.21
CA GLU A 94 8.91 5.67 0.08
C GLU A 94 7.58 6.38 0.35
N ILE A 95 6.99 6.11 1.52
CA ILE A 95 5.83 6.83 2.04
C ILE A 95 6.27 7.45 3.37
N GLY A 96 6.46 8.76 3.36
CA GLY A 96 6.87 9.54 4.52
C GLY A 96 5.74 9.76 5.52
N ARG A 97 6.00 10.61 6.51
CA ARG A 97 4.98 10.99 7.50
C ARG A 97 3.96 11.91 6.83
N CYS A 98 2.78 11.39 6.55
CA CYS A 98 1.64 12.13 6.04
C CYS A 98 0.35 11.53 6.59
N ASP A 99 -0.70 12.32 6.64
CA ASP A 99 -2.04 11.83 6.90
C ASP A 99 -2.67 11.44 5.57
N VAL A 100 -3.06 10.18 5.42
CA VAL A 100 -3.60 9.63 4.17
C VAL A 100 -4.92 8.95 4.47
N GLY A 101 -5.98 9.38 3.81
CA GLY A 101 -7.29 8.76 3.85
C GLY A 101 -7.28 7.33 3.30
N GLY A 102 -8.36 6.60 3.47
CA GLY A 102 -8.51 5.23 2.99
C GLY A 102 -8.58 5.13 1.47
N GLY A 103 -8.39 3.91 0.95
CA GLY A 103 -8.45 3.67 -0.49
C GLY A 103 -7.21 4.13 -1.26
N PHE A 104 -6.06 4.22 -0.61
CA PHE A 104 -4.80 4.51 -1.28
C PHE A 104 -4.32 3.31 -2.10
N VAL A 105 -4.01 3.50 -3.37
CA VAL A 105 -3.42 2.49 -4.26
C VAL A 105 -2.21 3.05 -5.01
N CYS A 106 -1.17 2.23 -5.11
CA CYS A 106 0.02 2.54 -5.88
C CYS A 106 0.24 1.46 -6.95
N PHE A 107 0.37 1.89 -8.21
CA PHE A 107 0.65 1.02 -9.34
C PHE A 107 2.14 1.01 -9.66
N HIS A 108 2.74 -0.19 -9.67
CA HIS A 108 4.17 -0.42 -9.91
C HIS A 108 5.12 0.13 -8.83
N GLY A 109 4.96 1.36 -8.39
CA GLY A 109 5.62 2.01 -7.25
C GLY A 109 7.15 2.17 -7.33
N HIS A 110 7.77 1.97 -8.50
CA HIS A 110 9.21 2.18 -8.67
C HIS A 110 9.54 3.67 -8.60
N GLY A 111 10.56 4.04 -7.82
CA GLY A 111 11.00 5.43 -7.71
C GLY A 111 9.94 6.40 -7.19
N THR A 112 8.95 5.88 -6.45
CA THR A 112 7.84 6.70 -5.93
C THR A 112 8.16 7.20 -4.53
N VAL A 113 8.04 8.54 -4.33
CA VAL A 113 8.24 9.20 -3.04
C VAL A 113 7.00 10.02 -2.71
N ILE A 114 6.42 9.78 -1.54
CA ILE A 114 5.20 10.45 -1.09
C ILE A 114 5.45 11.06 0.28
N SER A 115 5.41 12.40 0.33
CA SER A 115 5.48 13.19 1.56
C SER A 115 4.59 14.40 1.42
N ALA A 116 3.46 14.37 2.10
CA ALA A 116 2.44 15.44 2.03
C ALA A 116 2.04 15.89 3.45
N ASN A 117 1.41 17.03 3.55
CA ASN A 117 0.75 17.45 4.78
C ASN A 117 -0.48 16.57 5.04
N ARG A 118 -1.34 16.47 4.03
CA ARG A 118 -2.54 15.64 4.06
C ARG A 118 -2.87 15.13 2.66
N ILE A 119 -3.39 13.91 2.60
CA ILE A 119 -3.96 13.30 1.39
C ILE A 119 -5.34 12.76 1.75
N GLY A 120 -6.34 13.10 0.94
CA GLY A 120 -7.71 12.63 1.11
C GLY A 120 -7.88 11.15 0.74
N GLU A 121 -9.12 10.74 0.57
CA GLU A 121 -9.48 9.37 0.23
C GLU A 121 -9.26 9.05 -1.26
N ASN A 122 -9.07 7.76 -1.54
CA ASN A 122 -8.99 7.22 -2.90
C ASN A 122 -7.87 7.81 -3.77
N LEU A 123 -6.69 8.06 -3.18
CA LEU A 123 -5.52 8.42 -3.96
C LEU A 123 -5.07 7.24 -4.84
N SER A 124 -4.78 7.52 -6.10
CA SER A 124 -4.09 6.61 -7.03
C SER A 124 -2.79 7.22 -7.49
N VAL A 125 -1.68 6.51 -7.35
CA VAL A 125 -0.38 6.95 -7.87
C VAL A 125 0.26 5.87 -8.73
N TRP A 126 1.07 6.29 -9.69
CA TRP A 126 1.86 5.40 -10.55
C TRP A 126 3.35 5.53 -10.20
N GLN A 127 4.17 4.72 -10.89
CA GLN A 127 5.62 4.73 -10.68
C GLN A 127 6.25 6.11 -10.99
N GLY A 128 7.33 6.43 -10.29
CA GLY A 128 8.10 7.67 -10.48
C GLY A 128 7.39 8.94 -9.98
N VAL A 129 6.25 8.81 -9.33
CA VAL A 129 5.55 9.96 -8.75
C VAL A 129 6.33 10.49 -7.55
N THR A 130 6.56 11.79 -7.54
CA THR A 130 7.12 12.52 -6.39
C THR A 130 6.09 13.50 -5.84
N ILE A 131 5.71 13.31 -4.58
CA ILE A 131 4.89 14.26 -3.83
C ILE A 131 5.75 14.74 -2.67
N GLY A 132 6.04 16.05 -2.61
CA GLY A 132 6.96 16.56 -1.58
C GLY A 132 6.97 18.06 -1.41
N ARG A 133 7.83 18.51 -0.52
CA ARG A 133 8.04 19.95 -0.29
C ARG A 133 8.78 20.57 -1.46
N ASN A 134 8.39 21.79 -1.80
CA ASN A 134 9.23 22.68 -2.57
C ASN A 134 10.25 23.31 -1.61
N PRO A 135 11.57 23.35 -1.91
CA PRO A 135 12.55 24.02 -1.05
C PRO A 135 12.25 25.50 -0.78
N LYS A 136 11.48 26.14 -1.66
CA LYS A 136 11.06 27.55 -1.54
C LYS A 136 9.73 27.74 -0.78
N SER A 137 9.04 26.63 -0.41
CA SER A 137 7.81 26.69 0.38
C SER A 137 8.00 25.91 1.70
N PRO A 138 7.59 26.47 2.85
CA PRO A 138 7.67 25.79 4.14
C PRO A 138 6.67 24.64 4.26
N LYS A 139 5.67 24.59 3.40
CA LYS A 139 4.56 23.63 3.49
C LYS A 139 4.73 22.47 2.51
N ALA A 140 4.33 21.28 2.93
CA ALA A 140 4.13 20.13 2.06
C ALA A 140 2.74 20.21 1.40
N PRO A 141 2.53 19.62 0.23
CA PRO A 141 1.25 19.70 -0.48
C PRO A 141 0.10 19.06 0.31
N THR A 142 -1.11 19.57 0.07
CA THR A 142 -2.37 18.98 0.52
C THR A 142 -3.14 18.50 -0.70
N ILE A 143 -3.49 17.22 -0.72
CA ILE A 143 -4.17 16.55 -1.84
C ILE A 143 -5.58 16.18 -1.41
N GLY A 144 -6.56 16.47 -2.25
CA GLY A 144 -7.97 16.14 -2.00
C GLY A 144 -8.32 14.67 -2.20
N ASN A 145 -9.61 14.38 -2.23
CA ASN A 145 -10.16 13.05 -2.48
C ASN A 145 -10.19 12.70 -3.97
N ASN A 146 -10.15 11.39 -4.28
CA ASN A 146 -10.33 10.85 -5.64
C ASN A 146 -9.29 11.39 -6.65
N VAL A 147 -8.07 11.65 -6.20
CA VAL A 147 -6.99 12.17 -7.05
C VAL A 147 -6.20 11.02 -7.66
N SER A 148 -5.87 11.16 -8.95
CA SER A 148 -4.97 10.25 -9.68
C SER A 148 -3.75 11.01 -10.18
N ILE A 149 -2.55 10.53 -9.82
CA ILE A 149 -1.27 11.13 -10.19
C ILE A 149 -0.49 10.12 -11.00
N TYR A 150 -0.34 10.41 -12.27
CA TYR A 150 0.22 9.47 -13.24
C TYR A 150 1.76 9.50 -13.26
N THR A 151 2.31 8.53 -13.97
CA THR A 151 3.74 8.23 -14.08
C THR A 151 4.62 9.46 -14.20
N ASN A 152 5.67 9.53 -13.37
CA ASN A 152 6.71 10.58 -13.36
C ASN A 152 6.20 12.00 -13.05
N ALA A 153 4.97 12.15 -12.58
CA ALA A 153 4.47 13.46 -12.17
C ALA A 153 5.12 13.92 -10.86
N VAL A 154 5.36 15.23 -10.75
CA VAL A 154 5.87 15.87 -9.55
C VAL A 154 4.83 16.85 -9.01
N VAL A 155 4.46 16.68 -7.75
CA VAL A 155 3.57 17.56 -7.01
C VAL A 155 4.39 18.15 -5.85
N ALA A 156 4.76 19.41 -5.96
CA ALA A 156 5.60 20.07 -4.98
C ALA A 156 5.07 21.46 -4.61
N GLY A 157 5.06 21.76 -3.32
CA GLY A 157 4.57 23.05 -2.80
C GLY A 157 3.29 22.91 -1.99
N ASP A 158 2.63 24.01 -1.83
CA ASP A 158 1.38 24.22 -1.10
C ASP A 158 0.22 24.57 -2.04
#